data_ecb719417b8c5fc8dc1f27333d097c58
#
_entry.id   ecb719417b8c5fc8dc1f27333d097c58
#
_cell.length_a   1.000
_cell.length_b   1.000
_cell.length_c   1.000
_cell.angle_alpha   90.00
_cell.angle_beta   90.00
_cell.angle_gamma   90.00
#
_symmetry.space_group_name_H-M   'P 1'
#
loop_
_entity.id
_entity.type
_entity.pdbx_description
1 polymer ?
#
loop_
_entity_poly.entity_id
_entity_poly.type
_entity_poly.pdbx_seq_one_letter_code
_entity_poly.pdbx_strand_id
1 'polypeptide(L)'
;RMPKQLTISTDTEAAGWIIRDVSWDERKSGSIITNPGPSIFHDGDGNAVHREISALSFYRGRLFLASEDILVSSALNNFDNFWVRNPESISVSDPVDLRVSSNAYTPITYLQPYRNFLFLATDGSTQYELLGSENQISPLTAEIAPTSFFSMARDVEPVLLNNSLFFLDKKKLYIYFGEQTDSAQNSMEISVNVPEYLPVNYKEITVSPVTG
;
A
#
# COMPACT_ATOMS: atom_id res chain seq x y z
N ARG A 1 -0.75 15.20 -1.47
CA ARG A 1 0.20 15.75 -2.46
C ARG A 1 0.56 14.68 -3.47
N MET A 2 0.74 15.07 -4.73
CA MET A 2 1.21 14.13 -5.77
C MET A 2 2.65 13.67 -5.48
N PRO A 3 2.99 12.39 -5.77
CA PRO A 3 4.36 11.91 -5.65
C PRO A 3 5.34 12.72 -6.50
N LYS A 4 6.57 12.81 -6.02
CA LYS A 4 7.68 13.44 -6.73
C LYS A 4 8.71 12.40 -7.06
N GLN A 5 9.42 12.58 -8.16
CA GLN A 5 10.52 11.74 -8.58
C GLN A 5 11.84 12.38 -8.15
N LEU A 6 12.70 11.57 -7.55
CA LEU A 6 14.09 11.94 -7.26
C LEU A 6 14.98 11.43 -8.39
N THR A 7 15.67 12.33 -9.07
CA THR A 7 16.56 11.99 -10.18
C THR A 7 17.95 12.61 -9.95
N ILE A 8 18.97 12.03 -10.57
CA ILE A 8 20.31 12.62 -10.60
C ILE A 8 20.36 13.64 -11.74
N SER A 9 20.82 14.85 -11.44
CA SER A 9 21.09 15.83 -12.48
C SER A 9 22.22 15.35 -13.41
N THR A 10 21.97 15.39 -14.70
CA THR A 10 23.00 15.14 -15.73
C THR A 10 23.75 16.40 -16.15
N ASP A 11 23.38 17.54 -15.58
CA ASP A 11 24.07 18.81 -15.83
C ASP A 11 25.43 18.83 -15.13
N THR A 12 26.47 19.11 -15.90
CA THR A 12 27.87 19.12 -15.41
C THR A 12 28.15 20.24 -14.41
N GLU A 13 27.30 21.30 -14.36
CA GLU A 13 27.46 22.42 -13.43
C GLU A 13 26.70 22.23 -12.12
N ALA A 14 25.71 21.33 -12.06
CA ALA A 14 24.88 21.05 -10.89
C ALA A 14 24.73 19.55 -10.64
N ALA A 15 25.86 18.88 -10.38
CA ALA A 15 25.85 17.47 -10.00
C ALA A 15 25.14 17.29 -8.67
N GLY A 16 24.01 16.62 -8.64
CA GLY A 16 23.23 16.37 -7.42
C GLY A 16 21.88 15.74 -7.67
N TRP A 17 21.18 15.49 -6.59
CA TRP A 17 19.80 15.00 -6.65
C TRP A 17 18.82 16.16 -6.88
N ILE A 18 17.93 15.98 -7.84
CA ILE A 18 16.86 16.93 -8.12
C ILE A 18 15.50 16.27 -7.95
N ILE A 19 14.55 17.03 -7.41
CA ILE A 19 13.16 16.61 -7.25
C ILE A 19 12.37 17.16 -8.43
N ARG A 20 11.71 16.26 -9.16
CA ARG A 20 10.86 16.61 -10.31
C ARG A 20 9.44 16.09 -10.10
N ASP A 21 8.49 16.69 -10.82
CA ASP A 21 7.17 16.11 -10.96
C ASP A 21 7.26 14.84 -11.80
N VAL A 22 6.49 13.82 -11.40
CA VAL A 22 6.38 12.60 -12.20
C VAL A 22 5.57 12.90 -13.45
N SER A 23 6.05 12.45 -14.60
CA SER A 23 5.31 12.50 -15.86
C SER A 23 4.51 11.22 -16.00
N TRP A 24 3.23 11.28 -15.64
CA TRP A 24 2.31 10.15 -15.76
C TRP A 24 1.93 9.91 -17.21
N ASP A 25 1.77 8.64 -17.58
CA ASP A 25 1.25 8.24 -18.88
C ASP A 25 -0.20 8.71 -19.05
N GLU A 26 -0.56 9.05 -20.28
CA GLU A 26 -1.91 9.44 -20.65
C GLU A 26 -2.73 8.23 -21.12
N ARG A 27 -4.07 8.37 -21.07
CA ARG A 27 -4.97 7.36 -21.63
C ARG A 27 -4.75 7.21 -23.13
N LYS A 28 -4.34 6.01 -23.57
CA LYS A 28 -4.07 5.70 -24.98
C LYS A 28 -5.24 5.03 -25.70
N SER A 29 -6.21 4.49 -24.96
CA SER A 29 -7.32 3.72 -25.50
C SER A 29 -8.58 3.90 -24.66
N GLY A 30 -9.74 3.79 -25.29
CA GLY A 30 -11.03 3.95 -24.65
C GLY A 30 -11.46 5.41 -24.45
N SER A 31 -12.54 5.59 -23.73
CA SER A 31 -13.15 6.87 -23.38
C SER A 31 -13.17 7.08 -21.87
N ILE A 32 -13.70 8.20 -21.42
CA ILE A 32 -13.94 8.47 -20.00
C ILE A 32 -14.89 7.43 -19.36
N ILE A 33 -15.75 6.83 -20.17
CA ILE A 33 -16.71 5.81 -19.72
C ILE A 33 -16.09 4.41 -19.72
N THR A 34 -15.31 4.07 -20.75
CA THR A 34 -14.77 2.71 -20.92
C THR A 34 -13.39 2.52 -20.27
N ASN A 35 -12.67 3.62 -20.05
CA ASN A 35 -11.38 3.65 -19.36
C ASN A 35 -11.32 4.93 -18.50
N PRO A 36 -12.07 5.00 -17.38
CA PRO A 36 -12.30 6.24 -16.64
C PRO A 36 -11.04 6.80 -15.96
N GLY A 37 -9.99 6.03 -15.89
CA GLY A 37 -8.79 6.36 -15.12
C GLY A 37 -8.85 5.83 -13.68
N PRO A 38 -7.73 5.88 -12.97
CA PRO A 38 -7.62 5.32 -11.63
C PRO A 38 -8.53 6.09 -10.66
N SER A 39 -9.26 5.35 -9.82
CA SER A 39 -10.27 5.88 -8.89
C SER A 39 -9.68 6.80 -7.82
N ILE A 40 -8.37 6.77 -7.62
CA ILE A 40 -7.66 7.68 -6.72
C ILE A 40 -7.59 9.12 -7.27
N PHE A 41 -7.64 9.29 -8.59
CA PHE A 41 -7.55 10.59 -9.27
C PHE A 41 -8.84 11.00 -10.00
N HIS A 42 -9.78 10.07 -10.15
CA HIS A 42 -11.03 10.28 -10.85
C HIS A 42 -12.21 9.76 -10.02
N ASP A 43 -13.38 10.38 -10.16
CA ASP A 43 -14.65 9.86 -9.62
C ASP A 43 -15.29 8.84 -10.58
N GLY A 44 -16.45 8.30 -10.19
CA GLY A 44 -17.19 7.34 -11.01
C GLY A 44 -17.69 7.90 -12.35
N ASP A 45 -17.76 9.23 -12.47
CA ASP A 45 -18.15 9.93 -13.69
C ASP A 45 -16.93 10.35 -14.53
N GLY A 46 -15.72 10.03 -14.04
CA GLY A 46 -14.45 10.33 -14.70
C GLY A 46 -13.95 11.76 -14.53
N ASN A 47 -14.54 12.53 -13.64
CA ASN A 47 -14.03 13.87 -13.33
C ASN A 47 -12.79 13.75 -12.44
N ALA A 48 -11.84 14.66 -12.60
CA ALA A 48 -10.66 14.71 -11.76
C ALA A 48 -11.04 15.06 -10.31
N VAL A 49 -10.52 14.30 -9.37
CA VAL A 49 -10.67 14.51 -7.92
C VAL A 49 -9.30 14.68 -7.28
N HIS A 50 -9.26 15.51 -6.23
CA HIS A 50 -8.06 15.71 -5.45
C HIS A 50 -8.14 14.91 -4.15
N ARG A 51 -7.42 13.78 -4.11
CA ARG A 51 -7.23 12.99 -2.90
C ARG A 51 -5.77 13.04 -2.48
N GLU A 52 -5.53 13.01 -1.18
CA GLU A 52 -4.18 12.92 -0.64
C GLU A 52 -3.68 11.47 -0.71
N ILE A 53 -2.52 11.26 -1.27
CA ILE A 53 -1.84 9.96 -1.21
C ILE A 53 -1.38 9.76 0.25
N SER A 54 -1.92 8.74 0.90
CA SER A 54 -1.56 8.36 2.27
C SER A 54 -0.36 7.44 2.33
N ALA A 55 -0.24 6.55 1.36
CA ALA A 55 0.87 5.60 1.29
C ALA A 55 1.25 5.27 -0.15
N LEU A 56 2.50 4.89 -0.32
CA LEU A 56 3.02 4.38 -1.60
C LEU A 56 3.99 3.23 -1.33
N SER A 57 4.01 2.25 -2.23
CA SER A 57 4.95 1.12 -2.14
C SER A 57 5.22 0.51 -3.50
N PHE A 58 6.44 -0.01 -3.67
CA PHE A 58 6.75 -0.87 -4.81
C PHE A 58 6.59 -2.33 -4.40
N TYR A 59 5.78 -3.06 -5.16
CA TYR A 59 5.57 -4.47 -4.90
C TYR A 59 5.32 -5.23 -6.21
N ARG A 60 6.06 -6.33 -6.43
CA ARG A 60 5.93 -7.22 -7.59
C ARG A 60 5.87 -6.50 -8.94
N GLY A 61 6.81 -5.58 -9.16
CA GLY A 61 6.93 -4.85 -10.43
C GLY A 61 5.83 -3.81 -10.67
N ARG A 62 5.14 -3.37 -9.62
CA ARG A 62 4.12 -2.33 -9.68
C ARG A 62 4.37 -1.26 -8.64
N LEU A 63 4.01 -0.02 -8.96
CA LEU A 63 3.89 1.06 -7.99
C LEU A 63 2.46 1.08 -7.47
N PHE A 64 2.29 0.90 -6.17
CA PHE A 64 1.02 1.03 -5.47
C PHE A 64 0.88 2.39 -4.83
N LEU A 65 -0.30 2.98 -4.96
CA LEU A 65 -0.71 4.22 -4.32
C LEU A 65 -1.98 3.97 -3.53
N ALA A 66 -2.03 4.48 -2.30
CA ALA A 66 -3.22 4.42 -1.47
C ALA A 66 -3.72 5.82 -1.14
N SER A 67 -5.02 5.96 -1.07
CA SER A 67 -5.71 7.15 -0.58
C SER A 67 -7.07 6.76 -0.05
N GLU A 68 -7.39 7.20 1.17
CA GLU A 68 -8.62 6.79 1.82
C GLU A 68 -8.72 5.25 1.86
N ASP A 69 -9.82 4.67 1.39
CA ASP A 69 -10.06 3.23 1.27
C ASP A 69 -9.66 2.64 -0.10
N ILE A 70 -9.03 3.46 -0.95
CA ILE A 70 -8.69 3.12 -2.34
C ILE A 70 -7.25 2.68 -2.43
N LEU A 71 -7.01 1.59 -3.15
CA LEU A 71 -5.69 1.10 -3.53
C LEU A 71 -5.61 0.95 -5.06
N VAL A 72 -4.70 1.68 -5.68
CA VAL A 72 -4.44 1.54 -7.11
C VAL A 72 -3.00 1.11 -7.36
N SER A 73 -2.78 0.39 -8.45
CA SER A 73 -1.42 0.08 -8.89
C SER A 73 -1.17 0.52 -10.32
N SER A 74 0.09 0.79 -10.62
CA SER A 74 0.54 0.96 -11.99
C SER A 74 0.42 -0.34 -12.81
N ALA A 75 0.56 -0.22 -14.12
CA ALA A 75 0.80 -1.37 -14.98
C ALA A 75 2.10 -2.09 -14.60
N LEU A 76 2.18 -3.40 -14.90
CA LEU A 76 3.34 -4.22 -14.59
C LEU A 76 4.59 -3.67 -15.30
N ASN A 77 5.65 -3.40 -14.54
CA ASN A 77 6.94 -2.85 -14.99
C ASN A 77 6.82 -1.50 -15.74
N ASN A 78 5.70 -0.81 -15.63
CA ASN A 78 5.54 0.57 -16.10
C ASN A 78 4.91 1.41 -15.00
N PHE A 79 5.73 2.03 -14.18
CA PHE A 79 5.33 2.70 -12.94
C PHE A 79 4.61 4.04 -13.17
N ASP A 80 4.69 4.57 -14.37
CA ASP A 80 4.05 5.84 -14.73
C ASP A 80 2.68 5.64 -15.39
N ASN A 81 2.33 4.39 -15.74
CA ASN A 81 1.07 4.06 -16.41
C ASN A 81 0.03 3.50 -15.43
N PHE A 82 -1.07 4.22 -15.26
CA PHE A 82 -2.23 3.81 -14.47
C PHE A 82 -3.50 3.63 -15.34
N TRP A 83 -3.34 3.54 -16.65
CA TRP A 83 -4.42 3.36 -17.62
C TRP A 83 -4.44 1.92 -18.13
N VAL A 84 -5.65 1.38 -18.25
CA VAL A 84 -5.85 0.08 -18.90
C VAL A 84 -5.46 0.20 -20.38
N ARG A 85 -4.70 -0.79 -20.86
CA ARG A 85 -4.17 -0.77 -22.23
C ARG A 85 -5.28 -0.97 -23.28
N ASN A 86 -6.20 -1.89 -23.01
CA ASN A 86 -7.35 -2.15 -23.86
C ASN A 86 -8.58 -2.44 -23.00
N PRO A 87 -9.57 -1.53 -22.91
CA PRO A 87 -10.77 -1.72 -22.10
C PRO A 87 -11.65 -2.91 -22.52
N GLU A 88 -11.52 -3.37 -23.76
CA GLU A 88 -12.29 -4.52 -24.28
C GLU A 88 -11.65 -5.86 -23.88
N SER A 89 -10.37 -5.86 -23.47
CA SER A 89 -9.64 -7.08 -23.15
C SER A 89 -8.61 -6.79 -22.04
N ILE A 90 -9.02 -6.98 -20.80
CA ILE A 90 -8.16 -6.76 -19.63
C ILE A 90 -7.03 -7.78 -19.61
N SER A 91 -5.81 -7.27 -19.48
CA SER A 91 -4.60 -8.07 -19.39
C SER A 91 -4.13 -8.21 -17.94
N VAL A 92 -3.40 -9.28 -17.65
CA VAL A 92 -2.73 -9.47 -16.35
C VAL A 92 -1.70 -8.38 -16.04
N SER A 93 -1.20 -7.69 -17.05
CA SER A 93 -0.25 -6.57 -16.90
C SER A 93 -0.92 -5.21 -16.67
N ASP A 94 -2.24 -5.10 -16.84
CA ASP A 94 -2.96 -3.84 -16.67
C ASP A 94 -2.98 -3.39 -15.21
N PRO A 95 -3.17 -2.10 -14.94
CA PRO A 95 -3.30 -1.54 -13.62
C PRO A 95 -4.41 -2.21 -12.80
N VAL A 96 -4.24 -2.21 -11.48
CA VAL A 96 -5.23 -2.70 -10.52
C VAL A 96 -5.86 -1.52 -9.81
N ASP A 97 -7.16 -1.54 -9.62
CA ASP A 97 -7.94 -0.52 -8.91
C ASP A 97 -8.95 -1.20 -8.00
N LEU A 98 -8.73 -1.10 -6.70
CA LEU A 98 -9.49 -1.79 -5.67
C LEU A 98 -9.89 -0.84 -4.54
N ARG A 99 -10.93 -1.24 -3.82
CA ARG A 99 -11.33 -0.61 -2.54
C ARG A 99 -11.36 -1.63 -1.42
N VAL A 100 -11.00 -1.17 -0.23
CA VAL A 100 -11.20 -1.96 0.98
C VAL A 100 -12.70 -2.13 1.22
N SER A 101 -13.17 -3.38 1.19
CA SER A 101 -14.56 -3.70 1.50
C SER A 101 -14.73 -3.80 3.02
N SER A 102 -15.26 -2.75 3.63
CA SER A 102 -15.52 -2.68 5.07
C SER A 102 -16.88 -2.04 5.34
N ASN A 103 -17.51 -2.41 6.46
CA ASN A 103 -18.73 -1.77 6.95
C ASN A 103 -18.50 -0.37 7.56
N ALA A 104 -17.25 0.02 7.75
CA ALA A 104 -16.84 1.31 8.28
C ALA A 104 -15.79 1.94 7.34
N TYR A 105 -15.70 3.27 7.37
CA TYR A 105 -14.63 3.98 6.70
C TYR A 105 -13.27 3.56 7.29
N THR A 106 -12.41 3.01 6.47
CA THR A 106 -11.16 2.37 6.89
C THR A 106 -10.01 2.86 5.99
N PRO A 107 -9.49 4.07 6.25
CA PRO A 107 -8.42 4.62 5.41
C PRO A 107 -7.12 3.82 5.56
N ILE A 108 -6.48 3.57 4.44
CA ILE A 108 -5.16 2.95 4.37
C ILE A 108 -4.12 3.99 4.77
N THR A 109 -3.27 3.66 5.72
CA THR A 109 -2.22 4.55 6.24
C THR A 109 -0.81 4.16 5.79
N TYR A 110 -0.54 2.86 5.66
CA TYR A 110 0.75 2.36 5.22
C TYR A 110 0.60 1.15 4.30
N LEU A 111 1.58 0.97 3.42
CA LEU A 111 1.70 -0.17 2.52
C LEU A 111 3.07 -0.84 2.76
N GLN A 112 3.07 -2.05 3.31
CA GLN A 112 4.29 -2.77 3.62
C GLN A 112 4.37 -4.07 2.81
N PRO A 113 5.32 -4.21 1.87
CA PRO A 113 5.61 -5.49 1.25
C PRO A 113 6.00 -6.53 2.30
N TYR A 114 5.31 -7.65 2.30
CA TYR A 114 5.54 -8.70 3.26
C TYR A 114 5.40 -10.08 2.60
N ARG A 115 6.48 -10.84 2.56
CA ARG A 115 6.51 -12.19 1.96
C ARG A 115 5.79 -12.23 0.60
N ASN A 116 4.64 -12.89 0.53
CA ASN A 116 3.87 -13.15 -0.69
C ASN A 116 2.70 -12.19 -0.94
N PHE A 117 2.52 -11.19 -0.10
CA PHE A 117 1.44 -10.21 -0.22
C PHE A 117 1.90 -8.79 0.16
N LEU A 118 1.06 -7.83 -0.13
CA LEU A 118 1.23 -6.46 0.33
C LEU A 118 0.31 -6.26 1.54
N PHE A 119 0.91 -5.97 2.70
CA PHE A 119 0.16 -5.64 3.90
C PHE A 119 -0.35 -4.20 3.82
N LEU A 120 -1.65 -4.03 4.05
CA LEU A 120 -2.34 -2.76 4.08
C LEU A 120 -2.67 -2.41 5.53
N ALA A 121 -1.91 -1.49 6.08
CA ALA A 121 -2.19 -0.93 7.39
C ALA A 121 -3.30 0.10 7.28
N THR A 122 -4.27 0.04 8.18
CA THR A 122 -5.41 0.96 8.21
C THR A 122 -5.55 1.65 9.56
N ASP A 123 -6.26 2.78 9.57
CA ASP A 123 -6.62 3.50 10.80
C ASP A 123 -7.82 2.86 11.53
N GLY A 124 -8.21 1.66 11.14
CA GLY A 124 -9.29 0.89 11.72
C GLY A 124 -8.82 -0.23 12.63
N SER A 125 -9.79 -1.00 13.14
CA SER A 125 -9.52 -2.20 13.93
C SER A 125 -9.16 -3.43 13.10
N THR A 126 -9.17 -3.32 11.78
CA THR A 126 -8.90 -4.42 10.87
C THR A 126 -7.81 -4.02 9.89
N GLN A 127 -6.78 -4.85 9.79
CA GLN A 127 -5.72 -4.72 8.81
C GLN A 127 -5.99 -5.69 7.66
N TYR A 128 -5.49 -5.37 6.48
CA TYR A 128 -5.78 -6.13 5.27
C TYR A 128 -4.50 -6.59 4.57
N GLU A 129 -4.65 -7.53 3.67
CA GLU A 129 -3.60 -7.96 2.75
C GLU A 129 -4.12 -7.95 1.31
N LEU A 130 -3.27 -7.54 0.39
CA LEU A 130 -3.51 -7.69 -1.04
C LEU A 130 -2.93 -9.01 -1.49
N LEU A 131 -3.81 -9.86 -1.95
CA LEU A 131 -3.50 -11.17 -2.50
C LEU A 131 -3.53 -11.15 -4.03
N GLY A 132 -2.87 -12.09 -4.64
CA GLY A 132 -2.94 -12.38 -6.07
C GLY A 132 -2.82 -13.87 -6.32
N SER A 133 -3.03 -14.29 -7.55
CA SER A 133 -2.85 -15.68 -7.96
C SER A 133 -1.40 -15.96 -8.34
N GLU A 134 -0.87 -17.13 -7.93
CA GLU A 134 0.46 -17.66 -8.33
C GLU A 134 1.60 -16.63 -8.25
N ASN A 135 1.66 -15.89 -7.17
CA ASN A 135 2.65 -14.82 -6.98
C ASN A 135 2.53 -13.62 -7.92
N GLN A 136 1.44 -13.48 -8.65
CA GLN A 136 1.18 -12.35 -9.55
C GLN A 136 -0.02 -11.53 -9.08
N ILE A 137 0.12 -10.21 -9.08
CA ILE A 137 -0.98 -9.28 -8.86
C ILE A 137 -1.50 -8.85 -10.22
N SER A 138 -2.77 -9.10 -10.48
CA SER A 138 -3.44 -8.70 -11.72
C SER A 138 -4.85 -8.18 -11.45
N PRO A 139 -5.42 -7.35 -12.32
CA PRO A 139 -6.78 -6.86 -12.14
C PRO A 139 -7.85 -7.97 -12.12
N LEU A 140 -7.50 -9.16 -12.61
CA LEU A 140 -8.41 -10.31 -12.68
C LEU A 140 -8.39 -11.17 -11.41
N THR A 141 -7.32 -11.09 -10.62
CA THR A 141 -7.07 -12.01 -9.48
C THR A 141 -6.71 -11.29 -8.18
N ALA A 142 -6.54 -9.97 -8.24
CA ALA A 142 -6.21 -9.18 -7.06
C ALA A 142 -7.42 -9.08 -6.13
N GLU A 143 -7.20 -9.39 -4.86
CA GLU A 143 -8.20 -9.35 -3.81
C GLU A 143 -7.62 -8.72 -2.55
N ILE A 144 -8.42 -7.88 -1.88
CA ILE A 144 -8.10 -7.34 -0.56
C ILE A 144 -8.87 -8.15 0.48
N ALA A 145 -8.14 -8.88 1.32
CA ALA A 145 -8.69 -9.72 2.37
C ALA A 145 -8.32 -9.20 3.77
N PRO A 146 -9.22 -9.29 4.76
CA PRO A 146 -8.87 -8.98 6.15
C PRO A 146 -7.89 -10.01 6.70
N THR A 147 -6.87 -9.54 7.43
CA THR A 147 -5.81 -10.43 7.92
C THR A 147 -5.50 -10.29 9.40
N SER A 148 -5.78 -9.13 10.02
CA SER A 148 -5.59 -8.91 11.44
C SER A 148 -6.72 -8.03 11.98
N PHE A 149 -7.19 -8.33 13.19
CA PHE A 149 -8.28 -7.62 13.86
C PHE A 149 -7.79 -6.76 15.03
N PHE A 150 -6.56 -6.30 14.97
CA PHE A 150 -5.99 -5.36 15.92
C PHE A 150 -5.83 -3.98 15.29
N SER A 151 -6.15 -2.95 16.06
CA SER A 151 -5.91 -1.57 15.66
C SER A 151 -4.41 -1.31 15.53
N MET A 152 -4.06 -0.30 14.73
CA MET A 152 -2.69 0.17 14.59
C MET A 152 -2.61 1.68 14.81
N ALA A 153 -1.49 2.13 15.39
CA ALA A 153 -1.25 3.55 15.57
C ALA A 153 -1.04 4.22 14.19
N ARG A 154 -1.86 5.24 13.92
CA ARG A 154 -1.89 5.93 12.63
C ARG A 154 -0.56 6.58 12.26
N ASP A 155 0.14 7.11 13.25
CA ASP A 155 1.33 7.94 13.03
C ASP A 155 2.64 7.14 13.16
N VAL A 156 2.54 5.81 13.26
CA VAL A 156 3.72 4.93 13.43
C VAL A 156 3.72 3.86 12.35
N GLU A 157 4.70 3.93 11.48
CA GLU A 157 4.89 2.97 10.42
C GLU A 157 5.21 1.57 10.98
N PRO A 158 4.56 0.50 10.49
CA PRO A 158 4.91 -0.86 10.86
C PRO A 158 6.30 -1.22 10.34
N VAL A 159 7.06 -2.00 11.12
CA VAL A 159 8.42 -2.39 10.75
C VAL A 159 8.55 -3.89 10.55
N LEU A 160 9.36 -4.24 9.56
CA LEU A 160 9.69 -5.63 9.26
C LEU A 160 11.02 -6.00 9.92
N LEU A 161 11.00 -7.02 10.76
CA LEU A 161 12.20 -7.62 11.33
C LEU A 161 12.21 -9.13 11.04
N ASN A 162 13.27 -9.59 10.36
CA ASN A 162 13.36 -10.94 9.84
C ASN A 162 12.13 -11.28 8.97
N ASN A 163 11.27 -12.15 9.43
CA ASN A 163 10.08 -12.58 8.72
C ASN A 163 8.77 -12.22 9.44
N SER A 164 8.81 -11.25 10.33
CA SER A 164 7.67 -10.81 11.14
C SER A 164 7.48 -9.31 11.02
N LEU A 165 6.23 -8.89 10.94
CA LEU A 165 5.86 -7.49 10.92
C LEU A 165 5.45 -7.06 12.33
N PHE A 166 6.01 -5.96 12.80
CA PHE A 166 5.70 -5.39 14.10
C PHE A 166 4.97 -4.08 13.95
N PHE A 167 3.92 -3.90 14.73
CA PHE A 167 3.15 -2.67 14.76
C PHE A 167 2.67 -2.34 16.17
N LEU A 168 2.35 -1.07 16.39
CA LEU A 168 1.95 -0.53 17.67
C LEU A 168 0.49 -0.09 17.65
N ASP A 169 -0.20 -0.28 18.76
CA ASP A 169 -1.46 0.38 19.07
C ASP A 169 -1.48 0.81 20.53
N LYS A 170 -1.63 2.10 20.77
CA LYS A 170 -1.62 2.69 22.12
C LYS A 170 -0.38 2.24 22.92
N LYS A 171 -0.55 1.40 23.93
CA LYS A 171 0.53 0.86 24.77
C LYS A 171 0.84 -0.61 24.45
N LYS A 172 0.53 -1.05 23.25
CA LYS A 172 0.62 -2.46 22.88
C LYS A 172 1.48 -2.63 21.66
N LEU A 173 2.34 -3.62 21.71
CA LEU A 173 3.17 -4.06 20.59
C LEU A 173 2.63 -5.39 20.09
N TYR A 174 2.35 -5.43 18.80
CA TYR A 174 1.86 -6.62 18.12
C TYR A 174 2.90 -7.15 17.15
N ILE A 175 2.91 -8.45 17.00
CA ILE A 175 3.62 -9.16 15.95
C ILE A 175 2.61 -9.79 14.98
N TYR A 176 2.86 -9.65 13.70
CA TYR A 176 2.10 -10.27 12.63
C TYR A 176 2.95 -11.30 11.92
N PHE A 177 2.43 -12.50 11.76
CA PHE A 177 3.17 -13.65 11.23
C PHE A 177 2.86 -13.98 9.77
N GLY A 178 1.72 -13.54 9.26
CA GLY A 178 1.33 -13.76 7.87
C GLY A 178 1.14 -15.21 7.46
N GLU A 179 0.90 -16.11 8.39
CA GLU A 179 0.59 -17.50 8.07
C GLU A 179 -0.91 -17.71 7.98
N GLN A 180 -1.36 -18.16 6.82
CA GLN A 180 -2.71 -18.67 6.62
C GLN A 180 -2.83 -20.04 7.29
N THR A 181 -3.15 -20.05 8.57
CA THR A 181 -3.84 -21.18 9.16
C THR A 181 -5.29 -20.77 9.36
N ASP A 182 -6.22 -21.70 9.19
CA ASP A 182 -7.69 -21.52 9.25
C ASP A 182 -8.24 -20.87 10.53
N SER A 183 -7.41 -20.33 11.38
CA SER A 183 -7.75 -19.61 12.59
C SER A 183 -7.33 -18.14 12.48
N ALA A 184 -8.30 -17.29 12.50
CA ALA A 184 -8.38 -15.85 12.32
C ALA A 184 -7.45 -14.95 13.15
N GLN A 185 -6.28 -15.39 13.58
CA GLN A 185 -5.34 -14.57 14.33
C GLN A 185 -3.92 -14.68 13.78
N ASN A 186 -3.70 -13.97 12.69
CA ASN A 186 -2.35 -13.82 12.14
C ASN A 186 -1.49 -12.83 12.95
N SER A 187 -2.02 -12.28 14.04
CA SER A 187 -1.33 -11.32 14.91
C SER A 187 -1.46 -11.68 16.38
N MET A 188 -0.44 -11.36 17.17
CA MET A 188 -0.41 -11.59 18.60
C MET A 188 0.16 -10.36 19.33
N GLU A 189 -0.41 -10.01 20.48
CA GLU A 189 0.18 -9.01 21.38
C GLU A 189 1.37 -9.63 22.13
N ILE A 190 2.55 -9.04 21.97
CA ILE A 190 3.77 -9.49 22.65
C ILE A 190 4.10 -8.69 23.90
N SER A 191 3.48 -7.52 24.07
CA SER A 191 3.67 -6.65 25.25
C SER A 191 2.78 -7.01 26.44
N VAL A 192 1.97 -8.04 26.35
CA VAL A 192 0.95 -8.38 27.36
C VAL A 192 1.50 -8.51 28.79
N ASN A 193 2.73 -8.98 28.93
CA ASN A 193 3.39 -9.19 30.24
C ASN A 193 4.19 -7.95 30.72
N VAL A 194 4.35 -6.94 29.87
CA VAL A 194 5.21 -5.77 30.15
C VAL A 194 4.62 -4.45 29.63
N PRO A 195 3.33 -4.20 29.84
CA PRO A 195 2.65 -3.03 29.23
C PRO A 195 3.18 -1.69 29.75
N GLU A 196 3.80 -1.67 30.94
CA GLU A 196 4.34 -0.46 31.55
C GLU A 196 5.69 -0.03 30.97
N TYR A 197 6.41 -0.92 30.26
CA TYR A 197 7.66 -0.59 29.62
C TYR A 197 7.49 0.20 28.32
N LEU A 198 6.30 0.17 27.74
CA LEU A 198 6.05 0.89 26.50
C LEU A 198 5.59 2.33 26.79
N PRO A 199 6.18 3.34 26.14
CA PRO A 199 5.75 4.73 26.30
C PRO A 199 4.32 4.95 25.82
N VAL A 200 3.68 6.03 26.23
CA VAL A 200 2.28 6.34 25.85
C VAL A 200 2.21 6.99 24.48
N ASN A 201 3.27 7.71 24.09
CA ASN A 201 3.34 8.48 22.85
C ASN A 201 4.50 7.99 22.01
N TYR A 202 4.21 7.18 21.02
CA TYR A 202 5.19 6.76 20.03
C TYR A 202 5.26 7.80 18.90
N LYS A 203 6.45 7.97 18.36
CA LYS A 203 6.65 8.72 17.12
C LYS A 203 7.18 7.80 16.02
N GLU A 204 7.90 6.78 16.41
CA GLU A 204 8.60 5.89 15.50
C GLU A 204 8.88 4.57 16.20
N ILE A 205 8.86 3.48 15.44
CA ILE A 205 9.43 2.20 15.81
C ILE A 205 10.55 1.89 14.82
N THR A 206 11.67 1.46 15.31
CA THR A 206 12.80 1.06 14.46
C THR A 206 13.37 -0.25 14.93
N VAL A 207 14.01 -0.97 14.04
CA VAL A 207 14.66 -2.25 14.33
C VAL A 207 16.16 -2.11 14.14
N SER A 208 16.92 -2.64 15.10
CA SER A 208 18.35 -2.84 14.92
C SER A 208 18.59 -4.31 14.60
N PRO A 209 19.19 -4.64 13.46
CA PRO A 209 19.62 -6.02 13.22
C PRO A 209 20.69 -6.34 14.26
N VAL A 210 20.32 -7.16 15.23
CA VAL A 210 21.31 -7.71 16.17
C VAL A 210 22.14 -8.71 15.38
N THR A 211 23.36 -8.32 15.11
CA THR A 211 24.38 -9.28 14.71
C THR A 211 24.68 -10.13 15.93
N GLY A 212 24.04 -11.28 16.01
CA GLY A 212 24.39 -12.32 16.95
C GLY A 212 25.69 -13.01 16.58
#